data_730c101913bcf837b168c010ab0f5567
#
_entry.id   730c101913bcf837b168c010ab0f5567
#
_cell.length_a   1.000
_cell.length_b   1.000
_cell.length_c   1.000
_cell.angle_alpha   90.00
_cell.angle_beta   90.00
_cell.angle_gamma   90.00
#
_symmetry.space_group_name_H-M   'P 1'
#
loop_
_entity.id
_entity.type
_entity.pdbx_description
1 polymer ?
#
loop_
_entity_poly.entity_id
_entity_poly.type
_entity_poly.pdbx_seq_one_letter_code
_entity_poly.pdbx_strand_id
1 'polypeptide(L)'
;MTKLHTKSYSNNDRMFFMLNPNEDIAENDPVRVVDAIVENLDLRDFKKLYRERGRCAYHPKMMLKIILYAYMNNIYSCRKIERQVQRDIHYIWLAAQERPDFVTINRF
;
A
#
# COMPACT_ATOMS: atom_id res chain seq x y z
N MET A 1 -26.96 -39.57 -2.02
CA MET A 1 -25.94 -38.58 -1.76
C MET A 1 -25.97 -37.57 -2.88
N THR A 2 -26.29 -36.35 -2.56
CA THR A 2 -26.35 -35.28 -3.53
C THR A 2 -24.95 -34.89 -3.90
N LYS A 3 -24.60 -35.04 -5.19
CA LYS A 3 -23.35 -34.51 -5.68
C LYS A 3 -23.42 -32.98 -5.61
N LEU A 4 -22.59 -32.42 -4.76
CA LEU A 4 -22.37 -31.00 -4.76
C LEU A 4 -21.72 -30.60 -6.08
N HIS A 5 -22.42 -29.84 -6.88
CA HIS A 5 -21.87 -29.26 -8.09
C HIS A 5 -20.95 -28.10 -7.71
N THR A 6 -19.81 -28.42 -7.17
CA THR A 6 -18.77 -27.41 -6.91
C THR A 6 -17.90 -27.29 -8.13
N LYS A 7 -17.60 -26.06 -8.53
CA LYS A 7 -16.59 -25.80 -9.54
C LYS A 7 -15.26 -26.34 -9.03
N SER A 8 -14.54 -27.08 -9.85
CA SER A 8 -13.17 -27.41 -9.52
C SER A 8 -12.35 -26.13 -9.39
N TYR A 9 -11.45 -26.09 -8.43
CA TYR A 9 -10.58 -24.95 -8.26
C TYR A 9 -9.12 -25.39 -8.22
N SER A 10 -8.22 -24.47 -8.53
CA SER A 10 -6.80 -24.69 -8.43
C SER A 10 -6.13 -23.43 -7.87
N ASN A 11 -5.28 -23.61 -6.87
CA ASN A 11 -4.48 -22.54 -6.31
C ASN A 11 -3.35 -22.09 -7.24
N ASN A 12 -3.09 -22.88 -8.29
CA ASN A 12 -1.98 -22.63 -9.21
C ASN A 12 -2.41 -21.93 -10.49
N ASP A 13 -3.70 -21.69 -10.67
CA ASP A 13 -4.19 -20.96 -11.84
C ASP A 13 -3.79 -19.49 -11.73
N ARG A 14 -3.53 -18.88 -12.90
CA ARG A 14 -3.25 -17.44 -12.95
C ARG A 14 -4.48 -16.68 -12.48
N MET A 15 -4.31 -15.92 -11.40
CA MET A 15 -5.36 -15.06 -10.89
C MET A 15 -5.15 -13.63 -11.36
N PHE A 16 -6.24 -13.04 -11.87
CA PHE A 16 -6.29 -11.62 -12.14
C PHE A 16 -7.00 -10.95 -10.96
N PHE A 17 -6.23 -10.25 -10.12
CA PHE A 17 -6.80 -9.51 -9.01
C PHE A 17 -6.97 -8.05 -9.39
N MET A 18 -8.23 -7.60 -9.46
CA MET A 18 -8.56 -6.21 -9.67
C MET A 18 -9.08 -5.60 -8.37
N LEU A 19 -8.33 -4.67 -7.82
CA LEU A 19 -8.77 -3.91 -6.67
C LEU A 19 -9.75 -2.81 -7.12
N ASN A 20 -10.96 -2.84 -6.59
CA ASN A 20 -11.90 -1.75 -6.76
C ASN A 20 -12.02 -0.98 -5.44
N PRO A 21 -11.37 0.18 -5.31
CA PRO A 21 -11.37 0.92 -4.05
C PRO A 21 -12.75 1.35 -3.59
N ASN A 22 -13.68 1.55 -4.51
CA ASN A 22 -15.04 1.97 -4.16
C ASN A 22 -15.84 0.86 -3.46
N GLU A 23 -15.53 -0.40 -3.77
CA GLU A 23 -16.21 -1.56 -3.21
C GLU A 23 -15.41 -2.22 -2.10
N ASP A 24 -14.09 -2.30 -2.26
CA ASP A 24 -13.22 -3.09 -1.39
C ASP A 24 -12.72 -2.33 -0.18
N ILE A 25 -12.76 -0.99 -0.22
CA ILE A 25 -12.32 -0.13 0.89
C ILE A 25 -13.50 0.74 1.33
N ALA A 26 -13.88 0.62 2.61
CA ALA A 26 -14.98 1.41 3.16
C ALA A 26 -14.69 2.91 3.06
N GLU A 27 -15.73 3.71 2.86
CA GLU A 27 -15.60 5.17 2.75
C GLU A 27 -15.03 5.80 4.03
N ASN A 28 -15.35 5.23 5.18
CA ASN A 28 -14.88 5.71 6.48
C ASN A 28 -13.63 4.99 6.99
N ASP A 29 -12.96 4.23 6.12
CA ASP A 29 -11.74 3.53 6.52
C ASP A 29 -10.64 4.54 6.84
N PRO A 30 -9.89 4.34 7.95
CA PRO A 30 -8.77 5.21 8.30
C PRO A 30 -7.72 5.38 7.20
N VAL A 31 -7.57 4.39 6.32
CA VAL A 31 -6.62 4.49 5.20
C VAL A 31 -6.96 5.65 4.27
N ARG A 32 -8.23 5.98 4.10
CA ARG A 32 -8.66 7.11 3.27
C ARG A 32 -8.31 8.45 3.90
N VAL A 33 -8.35 8.50 5.24
CA VAL A 33 -7.94 9.70 5.98
C VAL A 33 -6.45 9.94 5.81
N VAL A 34 -5.64 8.91 5.92
CA VAL A 34 -4.20 9.00 5.68
C VAL A 34 -3.90 9.51 4.28
N ASP A 35 -4.57 8.95 3.29
CA ASP A 35 -4.42 9.36 1.90
C ASP A 35 -4.73 10.85 1.73
N ALA A 36 -5.86 11.31 2.26
CA ALA A 36 -6.28 12.70 2.16
C ALA A 36 -5.32 13.65 2.87
N ILE A 37 -4.83 13.29 4.06
CA ILE A 37 -3.90 14.11 4.83
C ILE A 37 -2.61 14.31 4.03
N VAL A 38 -2.03 13.23 3.52
CA VAL A 38 -0.77 13.30 2.77
C VAL A 38 -0.94 14.05 1.45
N GLU A 39 -2.06 13.82 0.74
CA GLU A 39 -2.32 14.53 -0.51
C GLU A 39 -2.44 16.04 -0.33
N ASN A 40 -2.89 16.50 0.84
CA ASN A 40 -3.02 17.92 1.15
C ASN A 40 -1.73 18.56 1.66
N LEU A 41 -0.65 17.80 1.81
CA LEU A 41 0.64 18.35 2.22
C LEU A 41 1.31 19.12 1.09
N ASP A 42 2.06 20.18 1.47
CA ASP A 42 2.76 21.00 0.50
C ASP A 42 3.91 20.24 -0.15
N LEU A 43 3.92 20.20 -1.48
CA LEU A 43 4.97 19.57 -2.27
C LEU A 43 6.36 20.17 -2.06
N ARG A 44 6.45 21.45 -1.63
CA ARG A 44 7.74 22.11 -1.40
C ARG A 44 8.55 21.41 -0.32
N ASP A 45 7.90 20.99 0.76
CA ASP A 45 8.56 20.27 1.84
C ASP A 45 9.06 18.92 1.38
N PHE A 46 8.32 18.24 0.50
CA PHE A 46 8.73 16.98 -0.08
C PHE A 46 9.89 17.13 -1.04
N LYS A 47 9.91 18.18 -1.85
CA LYS A 47 11.02 18.42 -2.78
C LYS A 47 12.34 18.63 -2.05
N LYS A 48 12.31 19.29 -0.93
CA LYS A 48 13.49 19.51 -0.09
C LYS A 48 14.03 18.20 0.45
N LEU A 49 13.15 17.35 1.04
CA LEU A 49 13.51 16.02 1.51
C LEU A 49 14.02 15.13 0.38
N TYR A 50 13.39 15.21 -0.78
CA TYR A 50 13.76 14.45 -1.96
C TYR A 50 15.18 14.79 -2.44
N ARG A 51 15.55 16.06 -2.43
CA ARG A 51 16.88 16.51 -2.82
C ARG A 51 17.96 16.10 -1.82
N GLU A 52 17.64 16.14 -0.53
CA GLU A 52 18.59 15.79 0.53
C GLU A 52 18.87 14.29 0.58
N ARG A 53 17.92 13.45 0.19
CA ARG A 53 18.05 12.00 0.26
C ARG A 53 18.37 11.31 -1.07
N GLY A 54 18.56 12.10 -2.15
CA GLY A 54 18.79 11.56 -3.48
C GLY A 54 17.51 11.07 -4.17
N ARG A 55 17.67 10.43 -5.33
CA ARG A 55 16.51 9.95 -6.08
C ARG A 55 15.81 8.79 -5.38
N CYS A 56 14.55 9.01 -5.00
CA CYS A 56 13.68 7.92 -4.57
C CYS A 56 13.10 7.23 -5.81
N ALA A 57 13.04 5.90 -5.78
CA ALA A 57 12.45 5.11 -6.87
C ALA A 57 10.93 5.34 -6.98
N TYR A 58 10.30 5.79 -5.90
CA TYR A 58 8.85 5.99 -5.79
C TYR A 58 8.54 7.40 -5.34
N HIS A 59 7.32 7.83 -5.61
CA HIS A 59 6.88 9.17 -5.22
C HIS A 59 6.90 9.34 -3.69
N PRO A 60 7.46 10.46 -3.18
CA PRO A 60 7.59 10.67 -1.73
C PRO A 60 6.26 10.64 -0.97
N LYS A 61 5.19 11.18 -1.56
CA LYS A 61 3.88 11.12 -0.92
C LYS A 61 3.39 9.69 -0.75
N MET A 62 3.59 8.85 -1.78
CA MET A 62 3.22 7.44 -1.71
C MET A 62 3.97 6.73 -0.57
N MET A 63 5.26 6.95 -0.46
CA MET A 63 6.08 6.36 0.60
C MET A 63 5.64 6.83 1.98
N LEU A 64 5.34 8.12 2.11
CA LEU A 64 4.85 8.67 3.37
C LEU A 64 3.49 8.10 3.77
N LYS A 65 2.57 7.93 2.83
CA LYS A 65 1.27 7.30 3.09
C LYS A 65 1.43 5.90 3.68
N ILE A 66 2.29 5.09 3.06
CA ILE A 66 2.54 3.72 3.48
C ILE A 66 3.12 3.68 4.90
N ILE A 67 4.14 4.49 5.15
CA ILE A 67 4.83 4.52 6.45
C ILE A 67 3.89 5.04 7.55
N LEU A 68 3.16 6.11 7.27
CA LEU A 68 2.23 6.69 8.24
C LEU A 68 1.13 5.70 8.61
N TYR A 69 0.55 5.05 7.62
CA TYR A 69 -0.50 4.06 7.86
C TYR A 69 0.05 2.84 8.63
N ALA A 70 1.25 2.41 8.31
CA ALA A 70 1.91 1.32 9.03
C ALA A 70 2.12 1.68 10.51
N TYR A 71 2.58 2.87 10.78
CA TYR A 71 2.78 3.34 12.16
C TYR A 71 1.47 3.43 12.93
N MET A 72 0.39 3.84 12.29
CA MET A 72 -0.93 3.85 12.89
C MET A 72 -1.40 2.44 13.27
N ASN A 73 -0.95 1.43 12.55
CA ASN A 73 -1.27 0.03 12.81
C ASN A 73 -0.19 -0.68 13.66
N ASN A 74 0.72 0.10 14.27
CA ASN A 74 1.80 -0.41 15.10
C ASN A 74 2.77 -1.33 14.36
N ILE A 75 2.98 -1.08 13.07
CA ILE A 75 3.93 -1.80 12.24
C ILE A 75 5.13 -0.88 12.00
N TYR A 76 6.29 -1.25 12.56
CA TYR A 76 7.49 -0.41 12.53
C TYR A 76 8.64 -1.03 11.75
N SER A 77 8.57 -2.32 11.47
CA SER A 77 9.61 -3.02 10.72
C SER A 77 9.44 -2.81 9.22
N CYS A 78 10.50 -2.39 8.54
CA CYS A 78 10.45 -2.20 7.08
C CYS A 78 10.11 -3.48 6.33
N ARG A 79 10.54 -4.64 6.82
CA ARG A 79 10.20 -5.93 6.23
C ARG A 79 8.72 -6.26 6.40
N LYS A 80 8.13 -5.92 7.55
CA LYS A 80 6.69 -6.11 7.77
C LYS A 80 5.88 -5.16 6.90
N ILE A 81 6.33 -3.92 6.73
CA ILE A 81 5.69 -2.94 5.84
C ILE A 81 5.72 -3.44 4.39
N GLU A 82 6.87 -3.92 3.92
CA GLU A 82 6.99 -4.53 2.58
C GLU A 82 5.96 -5.66 2.40
N ARG A 83 5.84 -6.51 3.41
CA ARG A 83 4.90 -7.63 3.36
C ARG A 83 3.46 -7.15 3.28
N GLN A 84 3.10 -6.11 4.03
CA GLN A 84 1.77 -5.54 3.98
C GLN A 84 1.45 -4.93 2.61
N VAL A 85 2.38 -4.23 2.02
CA VAL A 85 2.22 -3.64 0.68
C VAL A 85 1.95 -4.71 -0.38
N GLN A 86 2.42 -5.92 -0.16
CA GLN A 86 2.19 -7.04 -1.08
C GLN A 86 0.89 -7.79 -0.82
N ARG A 87 0.32 -7.70 0.38
CA ARG A 87 -0.76 -8.58 0.84
C ARG A 87 -2.04 -7.87 1.27
N ASP A 88 -1.93 -6.69 1.84
CA ASP A 88 -3.09 -5.98 2.39
C ASP A 88 -3.61 -4.98 1.38
N ILE A 89 -4.91 -5.05 1.08
CA ILE A 89 -5.53 -4.18 0.07
C ILE A 89 -5.41 -2.71 0.40
N HIS A 90 -5.42 -2.34 1.67
CA HIS A 90 -5.29 -0.94 2.09
C HIS A 90 -3.91 -0.39 1.73
N TYR A 91 -2.85 -1.15 1.98
CA TYR A 91 -1.49 -0.78 1.61
C TYR A 91 -1.27 -0.83 0.11
N ILE A 92 -1.86 -1.80 -0.59
CA ILE A 92 -1.81 -1.91 -2.04
C ILE A 92 -2.43 -0.67 -2.68
N TRP A 93 -3.55 -0.21 -2.15
CA TRP A 93 -4.20 1.01 -2.62
C TRP A 93 -3.33 2.26 -2.40
N LEU A 94 -2.74 2.42 -1.20
CA LEU A 94 -1.85 3.54 -0.90
C LEU A 94 -0.62 3.55 -1.81
N ALA A 95 -0.11 2.37 -2.13
CA ALA A 95 1.07 2.21 -2.99
C ALA A 95 0.74 2.28 -4.47
N ALA A 96 -0.51 2.50 -4.85
CA ALA A 96 -0.97 2.52 -6.24
C ALA A 96 -0.47 1.30 -7.03
N GLN A 97 -0.50 0.12 -6.39
CA GLN A 97 -0.04 -1.17 -6.92
C GLN A 97 1.48 -1.27 -7.15
N GLU A 98 2.24 -0.28 -6.73
CA GLU A 98 3.70 -0.38 -6.67
C GLU A 98 4.12 -1.25 -5.49
N ARG A 99 5.33 -1.81 -5.57
CA ARG A 99 5.83 -2.73 -4.55
C ARG A 99 7.20 -2.33 -4.04
N PRO A 100 7.29 -1.25 -3.24
CA PRO A 100 8.57 -0.88 -2.65
C PRO A 100 9.07 -1.98 -1.72
N ASP A 101 10.36 -2.30 -1.82
CA ASP A 101 10.98 -3.28 -0.95
C ASP A 101 11.43 -2.65 0.38
N PHE A 102 11.83 -3.50 1.33
CA PHE A 102 12.21 -3.02 2.65
C PHE A 102 13.45 -2.11 2.63
N VAL A 103 14.35 -2.30 1.68
CA VAL A 103 15.54 -1.45 1.55
C VAL A 103 15.12 -0.04 1.12
N THR A 104 14.24 0.06 0.14
CA THR A 104 13.69 1.34 -0.31
C THR A 104 12.92 2.04 0.80
N ILE A 105 12.10 1.30 1.55
CA ILE A 105 11.35 1.83 2.69
C ILE A 105 12.31 2.34 3.77
N ASN A 106 13.36 1.60 4.07
CA ASN A 106 14.33 1.97 5.09
C ASN A 106 15.12 3.23 4.71
N ARG A 107 15.38 3.43 3.42
CA ARG A 107 16.10 4.62 2.94
C ARG A 107 15.25 5.88 2.94
N PHE A 108 13.96 5.71 2.94
CA PHE A 108 13.03 6.84 3.00
C PHE A 108 12.94 7.40 4.41
#